data_8f5311c44f56a6fc565db8d75cdd3f0d
#
_entry.id   8f5311c44f56a6fc565db8d75cdd3f0d
#
_cell.length_a   1.000
_cell.length_b   1.000
_cell.length_c   1.000
_cell.angle_alpha   90.00
_cell.angle_beta   90.00
_cell.angle_gamma   90.00
#
_symmetry.space_group_name_H-M   'P 1'
#
loop_
_entity.id
_entity.type
_entity.pdbx_description
1 polymer ?
#
loop_
_entity_poly.entity_id
_entity_poly.type
_entity_poly.pdbx_seq_one_letter_code
_entity_poly.pdbx_strand_id
1 'polypeptide(L)'
;MRCYAVDASMALAEHTIKNCSNENHFDPKYRDSITQALIIMARDAYVKSYIANKIRVTTPEGWQIRKKLQLDAIYNTMAMVPLINLARRLNHLRRGKTEHWIKLSIEARDLLKKWHAADVKRYEN
;
A
#
# COMPACT_ATOMS: atom_id res chain seq x y z
N MET A 1 2.14 19.06 -9.42
CA MET A 1 0.76 18.62 -9.11
C MET A 1 0.79 17.56 -8.02
N ARG A 2 -0.10 17.68 -7.05
CA ARG A 2 -0.20 16.73 -5.95
C ARG A 2 -0.78 15.39 -6.42
N CYS A 3 -0.15 14.29 -6.04
CA CYS A 3 -0.64 12.94 -6.34
C CYS A 3 -1.30 12.35 -5.09
N TYR A 4 -2.62 12.31 -5.09
CA TYR A 4 -3.39 11.80 -3.94
C TYR A 4 -3.14 10.32 -3.66
N ALA A 5 -2.83 9.53 -4.69
CA ALA A 5 -2.50 8.12 -4.52
C ALA A 5 -1.20 7.93 -3.72
N VAL A 6 -0.20 8.79 -3.96
CA VAL A 6 1.06 8.77 -3.20
C VAL A 6 0.81 9.20 -1.76
N ASP A 7 0.02 10.26 -1.56
CA ASP A 7 -0.33 10.74 -0.21
C ASP A 7 -1.06 9.67 0.60
N ALA A 8 -2.03 8.99 -0.01
CA ALA A 8 -2.79 7.92 0.65
C ALA A 8 -1.89 6.72 0.98
N SER A 9 -0.94 6.40 0.09
CA SER A 9 0.03 5.33 0.33
C SER A 9 0.97 5.67 1.49
N MET A 10 1.37 6.93 1.60
CA MET A 10 2.18 7.40 2.72
C MET A 10 1.42 7.28 4.05
N ALA A 11 0.15 7.69 4.07
CA ALA A 11 -0.69 7.58 5.26
C ALA A 11 -0.85 6.12 5.70
N LEU A 12 -1.03 5.22 4.74
CA LEU A 12 -1.10 3.78 5.00
C LEU A 12 0.20 3.25 5.59
N ALA A 13 1.35 3.62 5.01
CA ALA A 13 2.66 3.19 5.48
C ALA A 13 2.91 3.65 6.91
N GLU A 14 2.64 4.92 7.20
CA GLU A 14 2.82 5.50 8.53
C GLU A 14 1.96 4.78 9.57
N HIS A 15 0.68 4.60 9.28
CA HIS A 15 -0.25 3.92 10.19
C HIS A 15 0.16 2.45 10.42
N THR A 16 0.60 1.77 9.37
CA THR A 16 1.04 0.38 9.45
C THR A 16 2.26 0.22 10.35
N ILE A 17 3.26 1.06 10.15
CA ILE A 17 4.49 1.00 10.95
C ILE A 17 4.18 1.28 12.43
N LYS A 18 3.37 2.30 12.69
CA LYS A 18 2.98 2.65 14.07
C LYS A 18 2.22 1.51 14.74
N ASN A 19 1.25 0.92 14.04
CA ASN A 19 0.46 -0.20 14.58
C ASN A 19 1.31 -1.43 14.84
N CYS A 20 2.13 -1.82 13.87
CA CYS A 20 2.94 -3.03 13.97
C CYS A 20 4.04 -2.91 15.04
N SER A 21 4.37 -1.70 15.45
CA SER A 21 5.34 -1.46 16.52
C SER A 21 4.73 -1.58 17.93
N ASN A 22 3.42 -1.72 18.02
CA ASN A 22 2.72 -1.84 19.30
C ASN A 22 2.68 -3.30 19.75
N GLU A 23 3.62 -3.70 20.61
CA GLU A 23 3.72 -5.07 21.10
C GLU A 23 2.57 -5.50 22.01
N ASN A 24 1.76 -4.56 22.51
CA ASN A 24 0.55 -4.88 23.27
C ASN A 24 -0.55 -5.43 22.36
N HIS A 25 -0.52 -5.08 21.07
CA HIS A 25 -1.51 -5.54 20.11
C HIS A 25 -0.97 -6.65 19.21
N PHE A 26 0.32 -6.63 18.90
CA PHE A 26 0.94 -7.57 17.95
C PHE A 26 2.05 -8.34 18.64
N ASP A 27 1.79 -9.63 18.88
CA ASP A 27 2.73 -10.52 19.55
C ASP A 27 4.03 -10.64 18.73
N PRO A 28 5.20 -10.40 19.35
CA PRO A 28 6.49 -10.53 18.65
C PRO A 28 6.73 -11.88 17.99
N LYS A 29 6.07 -12.95 18.45
CA LYS A 29 6.22 -14.27 17.83
C LYS A 29 5.71 -14.33 16.39
N TYR A 30 4.84 -13.39 15.99
CA TYR A 30 4.32 -13.31 14.62
C TYR A 30 5.06 -12.26 13.77
N ARG A 31 6.16 -11.71 14.26
CA ARG A 31 6.89 -10.64 13.55
C ARG A 31 7.31 -11.07 12.16
N ASP A 32 8.00 -12.19 12.05
CA ASP A 32 8.54 -12.65 10.76
C ASP A 32 7.46 -13.13 9.80
N SER A 33 6.38 -13.72 10.33
CA SER A 33 5.33 -14.28 9.49
C SER A 33 4.27 -13.26 9.07
N ILE A 34 4.00 -12.21 9.86
CA ILE A 34 2.88 -11.30 9.61
C ILE A 34 3.28 -9.83 9.68
N THR A 35 3.73 -9.33 10.84
CA THR A 35 3.90 -7.89 11.02
C THR A 35 4.98 -7.31 10.13
N GLN A 36 6.08 -8.01 9.93
CA GLN A 36 7.14 -7.57 9.02
C GLN A 36 6.65 -7.53 7.57
N ALA A 37 5.86 -8.52 7.15
CA ALA A 37 5.27 -8.54 5.82
C ALA A 37 4.36 -7.33 5.59
N LEU A 38 3.52 -6.99 6.58
CA LEU A 38 2.64 -5.82 6.50
C LEU A 38 3.44 -4.53 6.38
N ILE A 39 4.49 -4.38 7.17
CA ILE A 39 5.36 -3.19 7.11
C ILE A 39 6.00 -3.06 5.73
N ILE A 40 6.56 -4.16 5.21
CA ILE A 40 7.22 -4.16 3.89
C ILE A 40 6.23 -3.80 2.79
N MET A 41 5.04 -4.40 2.79
CA MET A 41 4.03 -4.15 1.76
C MET A 41 3.54 -2.70 1.76
N ALA A 42 3.24 -2.15 2.93
CA ALA A 42 2.76 -0.78 3.04
C ALA A 42 3.87 0.22 2.67
N ARG A 43 5.08 0.00 3.16
CA ARG A 43 6.24 0.84 2.84
C ARG A 43 6.52 0.82 1.33
N ASP A 44 6.52 -0.36 0.73
CA ASP A 44 6.84 -0.53 -0.70
C ASP A 44 5.74 0.07 -1.59
N ALA A 45 4.48 -0.02 -1.19
CA ALA A 45 3.39 0.65 -1.91
C ALA A 45 3.65 2.17 -1.97
N TYR A 46 4.05 2.77 -0.85
CA TYR A 46 4.39 4.19 -0.82
C TYR A 46 5.62 4.49 -1.67
N VAL A 47 6.72 3.78 -1.47
CA VAL A 47 7.99 4.05 -2.17
C VAL A 47 7.82 3.87 -3.68
N LYS A 48 7.17 2.79 -4.11
CA LYS A 48 6.96 2.51 -5.55
C LYS A 48 6.05 3.55 -6.20
N SER A 49 4.98 3.94 -5.53
CA SER A 49 4.09 4.98 -6.06
C SER A 49 4.80 6.34 -6.11
N TYR A 50 5.62 6.65 -5.12
CA TYR A 50 6.43 7.87 -5.12
C TYR A 50 7.39 7.88 -6.31
N ILE A 51 8.13 6.79 -6.53
CA ILE A 51 9.07 6.69 -7.65
C ILE A 51 8.32 6.80 -8.98
N ALA A 52 7.20 6.08 -9.13
CA ALA A 52 6.38 6.15 -10.33
C ALA A 52 5.98 7.58 -10.66
N ASN A 53 5.59 8.36 -9.64
CA ASN A 53 5.18 9.75 -9.82
C ASN A 53 6.34 10.67 -10.25
N LYS A 54 7.58 10.28 -9.98
CA LYS A 54 8.77 11.04 -10.38
C LYS A 54 9.23 10.73 -11.81
N ILE A 55 8.75 9.63 -12.39
CA ILE A 55 9.12 9.26 -13.75
C ILE A 55 8.32 10.10 -14.74
N ARG A 56 9.03 10.87 -15.56
CA ARG A 56 8.43 11.59 -16.70
C ARG A 56 8.34 10.62 -17.86
N VAL A 57 7.12 10.44 -18.38
CA VAL A 57 6.91 9.53 -19.51
C VAL A 57 7.18 10.27 -20.81
N THR A 58 8.38 10.08 -21.32
CA THR A 58 8.84 10.64 -22.61
C THR A 58 9.14 9.57 -23.63
N THR A 59 9.19 8.29 -23.18
CA THR A 59 9.47 7.12 -24.03
C THR A 59 8.55 5.98 -23.66
N PRO A 60 8.33 5.00 -24.57
CA PRO A 60 7.58 3.79 -24.22
C PRO A 60 8.20 3.02 -23.04
N GLU A 61 9.52 2.99 -22.95
CA GLU A 61 10.24 2.33 -21.85
C GLU A 61 9.95 3.00 -20.50
N GLY A 62 9.93 4.32 -20.48
CA GLY A 62 9.59 5.09 -19.29
C GLY A 62 8.18 4.78 -18.80
N TRP A 63 7.23 4.66 -19.73
CA TRP A 63 5.87 4.27 -19.37
C TRP A 63 5.82 2.85 -18.79
N GLN A 64 6.54 1.90 -19.37
CA GLN A 64 6.55 0.53 -18.85
C GLN A 64 7.09 0.46 -17.43
N ILE A 65 8.13 1.23 -17.11
CA ILE A 65 8.67 1.29 -15.75
C ILE A 65 7.65 1.90 -14.77
N ARG A 66 7.06 3.05 -15.14
CA ARG A 66 6.04 3.70 -14.31
C ARG A 66 4.84 2.79 -14.10
N LYS A 67 4.36 2.15 -15.16
CA LYS A 67 3.24 1.22 -15.12
C LYS A 67 3.48 0.06 -14.15
N LYS A 68 4.66 -0.56 -14.24
CA LYS A 68 5.01 -1.68 -13.36
C LYS A 68 5.02 -1.26 -11.90
N LEU A 69 5.59 -0.09 -11.59
CA LEU A 69 5.62 0.42 -10.23
C LEU A 69 4.20 0.71 -9.70
N GLN A 70 3.32 1.25 -10.54
CA GLN A 70 1.92 1.46 -10.17
C GLN A 70 1.21 0.13 -9.87
N LEU A 71 1.39 -0.87 -10.73
CA LEU A 71 0.77 -2.19 -10.54
C LEU A 71 1.30 -2.88 -9.29
N ASP A 72 2.61 -2.80 -9.02
CA ASP A 72 3.19 -3.37 -7.81
C ASP A 72 2.60 -2.70 -6.55
N ALA A 73 2.45 -1.39 -6.57
CA ALA A 73 1.84 -0.66 -5.45
C ALA A 73 0.38 -1.07 -5.24
N ILE A 74 -0.39 -1.24 -6.32
CA ILE A 74 -1.78 -1.70 -6.26
C ILE A 74 -1.84 -3.10 -5.62
N TYR A 75 -1.03 -4.03 -6.09
CA TYR A 75 -1.01 -5.39 -5.55
C TYR A 75 -0.63 -5.41 -4.08
N ASN A 76 0.34 -4.59 -3.66
CA ASN A 76 0.73 -4.48 -2.27
C ASN A 76 -0.45 -4.02 -1.39
N THR A 77 -1.20 -3.01 -1.84
CA THR A 77 -2.36 -2.53 -1.07
C THR A 77 -3.50 -3.55 -1.06
N MET A 78 -3.69 -4.29 -2.15
CA MET A 78 -4.69 -5.37 -2.19
C MET A 78 -4.35 -6.49 -1.21
N ALA A 79 -3.09 -6.84 -1.08
CA ALA A 79 -2.63 -7.88 -0.16
C ALA A 79 -2.76 -7.47 1.31
N MET A 80 -2.76 -6.17 1.60
CA MET A 80 -2.87 -5.66 2.96
C MET A 80 -4.16 -6.12 3.65
N VAL A 81 -5.30 -6.07 2.98
CA VAL A 81 -6.60 -6.37 3.59
C VAL A 81 -6.64 -7.78 4.18
N PRO A 82 -6.37 -8.86 3.42
CA PRO A 82 -6.38 -10.19 4.01
C PRO A 82 -5.31 -10.39 5.07
N LEU A 83 -4.13 -9.78 4.93
CA LEU A 83 -3.07 -9.91 5.92
C LEU A 83 -3.41 -9.18 7.22
N ILE A 84 -4.04 -8.00 7.15
CA ILE A 84 -4.51 -7.30 8.35
C ILE A 84 -5.55 -8.16 9.08
N ASN A 85 -6.48 -8.77 8.35
CA ASN A 85 -7.47 -9.65 8.94
C ASN A 85 -6.83 -10.87 9.59
N LEU A 86 -5.82 -11.46 8.96
CA LEU A 86 -5.08 -12.58 9.53
C LEU A 86 -4.34 -12.15 10.82
N ALA A 87 -3.66 -11.01 10.77
CA ALA A 87 -2.96 -10.46 11.94
C ALA A 87 -3.93 -10.21 13.10
N ARG A 88 -5.12 -9.67 12.79
CA ARG A 88 -6.16 -9.43 13.79
C ARG A 88 -6.57 -10.73 14.48
N ARG A 89 -6.82 -11.78 13.70
CA ARG A 89 -7.25 -13.08 14.24
C ARG A 89 -6.17 -13.74 15.08
N LEU A 90 -4.93 -13.73 14.60
CA LEU A 90 -3.79 -14.32 15.32
C LEU A 90 -3.54 -13.64 16.67
N ASN A 91 -3.75 -12.34 16.73
CA ASN A 91 -3.52 -11.56 17.95
C ASN A 91 -4.81 -11.32 18.77
N HIS A 92 -5.90 -11.97 18.40
CA HIS A 92 -7.20 -11.89 19.11
C HIS A 92 -7.71 -10.46 19.28
N LEU A 93 -7.48 -9.62 18.28
CA LEU A 93 -7.95 -8.23 18.30
C LEU A 93 -9.40 -8.13 17.82
N ARG A 94 -10.14 -7.18 18.38
CA ARG A 94 -11.49 -6.86 17.92
C ARG A 94 -11.43 -6.19 16.56
N ARG A 95 -12.49 -6.33 15.75
CA ARG A 95 -12.58 -5.71 14.43
C ARG A 95 -12.35 -4.21 14.46
N GLY A 96 -12.86 -3.52 15.48
CA GLY A 96 -12.67 -2.07 15.62
C GLY A 96 -11.22 -1.63 15.72
N LYS A 97 -10.30 -2.51 16.16
CA LYS A 97 -8.88 -2.19 16.27
C LYS A 97 -8.19 -2.09 14.91
N THR A 98 -8.73 -2.72 13.87
CA THR A 98 -8.13 -2.75 12.54
C THR A 98 -9.00 -2.08 11.48
N GLU A 99 -10.18 -1.59 11.83
CA GLU A 99 -11.14 -1.02 10.89
C GLU A 99 -10.57 0.18 10.14
N HIS A 100 -9.97 1.13 10.85
CA HIS A 100 -9.35 2.30 10.24
C HIS A 100 -8.19 1.92 9.32
N TRP A 101 -7.39 0.95 9.73
CA TRP A 101 -6.26 0.44 8.96
C TRP A 101 -6.70 -0.17 7.62
N ILE A 102 -7.75 -0.99 7.66
CA ILE A 102 -8.35 -1.57 6.45
C ILE A 102 -8.89 -0.47 5.55
N LYS A 103 -9.56 0.53 6.13
CA LYS A 103 -10.07 1.68 5.37
C LYS A 103 -8.96 2.42 4.65
N LEU A 104 -7.83 2.67 5.31
CA LEU A 104 -6.66 3.31 4.68
C LEU A 104 -6.11 2.47 3.54
N SER A 105 -6.08 1.14 3.70
CA SER A 105 -5.61 0.22 2.65
C SER A 105 -6.52 0.29 1.42
N ILE A 106 -7.83 0.32 1.61
CA ILE A 106 -8.80 0.41 0.53
C ILE A 106 -8.72 1.77 -0.17
N GLU A 107 -8.60 2.85 0.58
CA GLU A 107 -8.45 4.19 0.00
C GLU A 107 -7.19 4.30 -0.87
N ALA A 108 -6.06 3.80 -0.37
CA ALA A 108 -4.81 3.81 -1.13
C ALA A 108 -4.95 2.98 -2.41
N ARG A 109 -5.51 1.78 -2.29
CA ARG A 109 -5.76 0.90 -3.44
C ARG A 109 -6.61 1.59 -4.50
N ASP A 110 -7.73 2.18 -4.09
CA ASP A 110 -8.69 2.77 -5.04
C ASP A 110 -8.08 3.99 -5.74
N LEU A 111 -7.34 4.83 -5.03
CA LEU A 111 -6.65 5.98 -5.63
C LEU A 111 -5.52 5.54 -6.56
N LEU A 112 -4.77 4.51 -6.19
CA LEU A 112 -3.72 3.95 -7.07
C LEU A 112 -4.32 3.38 -8.36
N LYS A 113 -5.42 2.65 -8.27
CA LYS A 113 -6.12 2.10 -9.44
C LYS A 113 -6.63 3.21 -10.35
N LYS A 114 -7.21 4.26 -9.77
CA LYS A 114 -7.74 5.39 -10.53
C LYS A 114 -6.63 6.13 -11.26
N TRP A 115 -5.52 6.40 -10.58
CA TRP A 115 -4.35 7.03 -11.17
C TRP A 115 -3.76 6.18 -12.30
N HIS A 116 -3.61 4.88 -12.06
CA HIS A 116 -3.12 3.94 -13.07
C HIS A 116 -4.03 3.93 -14.30
N ALA A 117 -5.35 3.86 -14.12
CA ALA A 117 -6.31 3.85 -15.21
C ALA A 117 -6.23 5.13 -16.07
N ALA A 118 -6.03 6.28 -15.42
CA ALA A 118 -5.87 7.56 -16.13
C ALA A 118 -4.58 7.56 -16.97
N ASP A 119 -3.49 7.00 -16.43
CA ASP A 119 -2.23 6.90 -17.17
C ASP A 119 -2.31 5.90 -18.32
N VAL A 120 -3.02 4.80 -18.16
CA VAL A 120 -3.27 3.85 -19.26
C VAL A 120 -3.97 4.56 -20.42
N LYS A 121 -4.98 5.36 -20.14
CA LYS A 121 -5.65 6.16 -21.18
C LYS A 121 -4.71 7.13 -21.86
N ARG A 122 -3.82 7.76 -21.08
CA ARG A 122 -2.91 8.80 -21.60
C ARG A 122 -1.79 8.20 -22.45
N TYR A 123 -1.24 7.04 -22.06
CA TYR A 123 0.00 6.51 -22.64
C TYR A 123 -0.18 5.27 -23.52
N GLU A 124 -1.33 4.61 -23.50
CA GLU A 124 -1.60 3.38 -24.27
C GLU A 124 -2.61 3.56 -25.41
N ASN A 125 -2.98 4.78 -25.73
CA ASN A 125 -3.87 5.05 -26.86
C ASN A 125 -3.09 5.36 -28.12
#